data_b2aff077849ae6b30151a273137dd4eb
#
_entry.id   b2aff077849ae6b30151a273137dd4eb
#
_cell.length_a   1.000
_cell.length_b   1.000
_cell.length_c   1.000
_cell.angle_alpha   90.00
_cell.angle_beta   90.00
_cell.angle_gamma   90.00
#
_symmetry.space_group_name_H-M   'P 1'
#
loop_
_entity.id
_entity.type
_entity.pdbx_description
1 polymer ?
#
loop_
_entity_poly.entity_id
_entity_poly.type
_entity_poly.pdbx_seq_one_letter_code
_entity_poly.pdbx_strand_id
1 'polypeptide(L)'
;MRARLLALAQARGEDFSLLLNRYGTERLLHRLSLSPLRERFVLKGALLFDLWFAAPHRPTRDADLLGFGPADAEALALAVRSLCIIEADDGMVYDPASLRIEAIRAEANYGGLRATLGGTLGRARCAVQLDVGFGDVVTPAATETELPPLLSGIAATRLRVYPRETVVAEKLDAMVVLALGNSRMKDYYDLDALRREGRIDRDLLAAAIAATFARRGTPLPTGLPLGLTEEFVTDSVKRAQWSAFVGKNRLQAAELDRVVHDLAEWLAPVLEQARRLAAARDP
;
A
#
# COMPACT_ATOMS: atom_id res chain seq x y z
N MET A 1 -11.19 -15.69 20.12
CA MET A 1 -10.85 -14.71 19.08
C MET A 1 -12.05 -13.92 18.58
N ARG A 2 -13.12 -14.55 18.05
CA ARG A 2 -14.29 -13.84 17.47
C ARG A 2 -14.93 -12.81 18.43
N ALA A 3 -15.17 -13.16 19.69
CA ALA A 3 -15.77 -12.24 20.67
C ALA A 3 -14.85 -11.02 20.94
N ARG A 4 -13.56 -11.23 21.02
CA ARG A 4 -12.56 -10.15 21.18
C ARG A 4 -12.54 -9.20 19.97
N LEU A 5 -12.61 -9.76 18.75
CA LEU A 5 -12.67 -8.97 17.54
C LEU A 5 -13.97 -8.16 17.45
N LEU A 6 -15.10 -8.74 17.87
CA LEU A 6 -16.38 -8.02 17.94
C LEU A 6 -16.33 -6.86 18.95
N ALA A 7 -15.77 -7.10 20.14
CA ALA A 7 -15.58 -6.05 21.14
C ALA A 7 -14.68 -4.92 20.63
N LEU A 8 -13.62 -5.26 19.89
CA LEU A 8 -12.74 -4.28 19.26
C LEU A 8 -13.46 -3.43 18.21
N ALA A 9 -14.28 -4.07 17.35
CA ALA A 9 -15.10 -3.39 16.36
C ALA A 9 -16.06 -2.38 17.00
N GLN A 10 -16.74 -2.81 18.06
CA GLN A 10 -17.65 -1.95 18.85
C GLN A 10 -16.90 -0.77 19.49
N ALA A 11 -15.75 -1.02 20.12
CA ALA A 11 -14.94 0.02 20.76
C ALA A 11 -14.43 1.07 19.77
N ARG A 12 -14.17 0.67 18.52
CA ARG A 12 -13.68 1.56 17.45
C ARG A 12 -14.79 2.18 16.60
N GLY A 13 -16.05 1.73 16.75
CA GLY A 13 -17.13 2.13 15.85
C GLY A 13 -16.94 1.65 14.40
N GLU A 14 -16.20 0.54 14.23
CA GLU A 14 -15.91 -0.06 12.92
C GLU A 14 -16.89 -1.18 12.58
N ASP A 15 -17.13 -1.39 11.28
CA ASP A 15 -17.91 -2.55 10.83
C ASP A 15 -17.17 -3.85 11.13
N PHE A 16 -17.86 -4.80 11.77
CA PHE A 16 -17.28 -6.07 12.16
C PHE A 16 -16.76 -6.89 10.96
N SER A 17 -17.45 -6.85 9.82
CA SER A 17 -17.04 -7.62 8.64
C SER A 17 -15.76 -7.04 8.05
N LEU A 18 -15.59 -5.72 8.05
CA LEU A 18 -14.35 -5.07 7.62
C LEU A 18 -13.19 -5.44 8.54
N LEU A 19 -13.40 -5.38 9.84
CA LEU A 19 -12.37 -5.74 10.83
C LEU A 19 -12.02 -7.22 10.77
N LEU A 20 -13.01 -8.10 10.52
CA LEU A 20 -12.80 -9.53 10.35
C LEU A 20 -11.99 -9.85 9.09
N ASN A 21 -12.29 -9.18 7.96
CA ASN A 21 -11.48 -9.32 6.73
C ASN A 21 -10.04 -8.87 6.98
N ARG A 22 -9.85 -7.73 7.65
CA ARG A 22 -8.53 -7.23 8.04
C ARG A 22 -7.77 -8.20 8.94
N TYR A 23 -8.45 -8.80 9.92
CA TYR A 23 -7.88 -9.84 10.78
C TYR A 23 -7.49 -11.08 9.97
N GLY A 24 -8.34 -11.54 9.06
CA GLY A 24 -8.02 -12.64 8.16
C GLY A 24 -6.80 -12.34 7.29
N THR A 25 -6.70 -11.13 6.73
CA THR A 25 -5.54 -10.71 5.95
C THR A 25 -4.26 -10.67 6.80
N GLU A 26 -4.30 -10.08 7.98
CA GLU A 26 -3.18 -10.04 8.94
C GLU A 26 -2.70 -11.46 9.30
N ARG A 27 -3.62 -12.38 9.56
CA ARG A 27 -3.26 -13.77 9.93
C ARG A 27 -2.75 -14.59 8.75
N LEU A 28 -3.11 -14.25 7.52
CA LEU A 28 -2.50 -14.86 6.33
C LEU A 28 -1.06 -14.32 6.13
N LEU A 29 -0.84 -13.02 6.33
CA LEU A 29 0.50 -12.43 6.34
C LEU A 29 1.38 -13.01 7.45
N HIS A 30 0.80 -13.34 8.60
CA HIS A 30 1.52 -14.05 9.66
C HIS A 30 1.99 -15.44 9.19
N ARG A 31 1.15 -16.20 8.50
CA ARG A 31 1.54 -17.48 7.90
C ARG A 31 2.64 -17.31 6.85
N LEU A 32 2.57 -16.24 6.07
CA LEU A 32 3.66 -15.88 5.14
C LEU A 32 4.97 -15.67 5.91
N SER A 33 4.95 -14.99 7.04
CA SER A 33 6.14 -14.72 7.85
C SER A 33 6.78 -15.99 8.46
N LEU A 34 5.97 -17.03 8.68
CA LEU A 34 6.44 -18.33 9.17
C LEU A 34 6.92 -19.26 8.04
N SER A 35 6.66 -18.90 6.79
CA SER A 35 6.99 -19.73 5.64
C SER A 35 8.34 -19.38 5.01
N PRO A 36 8.97 -20.31 4.27
CA PRO A 36 10.14 -20.00 3.44
C PRO A 36 9.85 -18.95 2.35
N LEU A 37 8.57 -18.72 2.04
CA LEU A 37 8.15 -17.75 1.02
C LEU A 37 8.30 -16.29 1.47
N ARG A 38 8.52 -16.01 2.77
CA ARG A 38 8.67 -14.64 3.29
C ARG A 38 9.71 -13.81 2.52
N GLU A 39 10.78 -14.46 2.05
CA GLU A 39 11.84 -13.80 1.29
C GLU A 39 11.41 -13.43 -0.15
N ARG A 40 10.32 -14.00 -0.65
CA ARG A 40 9.80 -13.74 -1.99
C ARG A 40 8.84 -12.56 -2.05
N PHE A 41 8.48 -11.99 -0.89
CA PHE A 41 7.50 -10.91 -0.83
C PHE A 41 7.98 -9.78 0.07
N VAL A 42 7.57 -8.56 -0.29
CA VAL A 42 7.74 -7.35 0.53
C VAL A 42 6.36 -6.70 0.67
N LEU A 43 5.96 -6.40 1.90
CA LEU A 43 4.69 -5.70 2.16
C LEU A 43 4.81 -4.25 1.72
N LYS A 44 3.77 -3.79 1.00
CA LYS A 44 3.62 -2.40 0.55
C LYS A 44 2.20 -1.89 0.79
N GLY A 45 1.88 -0.72 0.30
CA GLY A 45 0.52 -0.18 0.31
C GLY A 45 0.02 0.30 1.67
N ALA A 46 -1.29 0.30 1.84
CA ALA A 46 -1.96 1.00 2.94
C ALA A 46 -1.70 0.39 4.33
N LEU A 47 -1.41 -0.89 4.43
CA LEU A 47 -1.12 -1.53 5.72
C LEU A 47 0.15 -1.01 6.39
N LEU A 48 1.07 -0.40 5.63
CA LEU A 48 2.28 0.23 6.18
C LEU A 48 1.95 1.44 7.06
N PHE A 49 0.85 2.12 6.80
CA PHE A 49 0.45 3.28 7.60
C PHE A 49 0.03 2.88 9.01
N ASP A 50 -0.50 1.67 9.21
CA ASP A 50 -0.77 1.13 10.55
C ASP A 50 0.53 0.84 11.34
N LEU A 51 1.63 0.64 10.64
CA LEU A 51 2.96 0.48 11.23
C LEU A 51 3.58 1.83 11.62
N TRP A 52 3.34 2.86 10.80
CA TRP A 52 3.99 4.16 10.95
C TRP A 52 3.22 5.13 11.84
N PHE A 53 1.90 4.99 11.93
CA PHE A 53 1.04 5.90 12.68
C PHE A 53 0.39 5.20 13.88
N ALA A 54 0.30 5.92 15.00
CA ALA A 54 -0.31 5.38 16.22
C ALA A 54 -1.85 5.22 16.12
N ALA A 55 -2.48 5.96 15.22
CA ALA A 55 -3.91 5.89 14.95
C ALA A 55 -4.17 5.29 13.57
N PRO A 56 -5.30 4.58 13.35
CA PRO A 56 -5.67 4.09 12.03
C PRO A 56 -5.68 5.23 11.00
N HIS A 57 -4.98 5.03 9.88
CA HIS A 57 -4.80 6.08 8.88
C HIS A 57 -6.03 6.21 7.97
N ARG A 58 -6.36 5.16 7.26
CA ARG A 58 -7.58 5.05 6.44
C ARG A 58 -7.97 3.58 6.24
N PRO A 59 -9.25 3.29 5.98
CA PRO A 59 -9.68 1.92 5.72
C PRO A 59 -8.95 1.31 4.51
N THR A 60 -8.50 0.07 4.65
CA THR A 60 -8.04 -0.78 3.56
C THR A 60 -8.65 -2.17 3.70
N ARG A 61 -8.84 -2.87 2.57
CA ARG A 61 -9.45 -4.20 2.51
C ARG A 61 -8.49 -5.27 2.04
N ASP A 62 -7.40 -4.84 1.41
CA ASP A 62 -6.40 -5.64 0.73
C ASP A 62 -5.03 -5.48 1.39
N ALA A 63 -4.16 -6.45 1.15
CA ALA A 63 -2.74 -6.30 1.39
C ALA A 63 -2.03 -6.23 0.05
N ASP A 64 -1.25 -5.19 -0.13
CA ASP A 64 -0.40 -5.02 -1.30
C ASP A 64 0.98 -5.63 -1.03
N LEU A 65 1.47 -6.45 -1.95
CA LEU A 65 2.78 -7.08 -1.88
C LEU A 65 3.59 -6.79 -3.15
N LEU A 66 4.89 -6.64 -3.02
CA LEU A 66 5.82 -6.81 -4.13
C LEU A 66 6.30 -8.26 -4.11
N GLY A 67 6.09 -8.98 -5.21
CA GLY A 67 6.62 -10.32 -5.43
C GLY A 67 7.91 -10.29 -6.24
N PHE A 68 8.87 -11.15 -5.88
CA PHE A 68 10.09 -11.36 -6.65
C PHE A 68 9.97 -12.60 -7.53
N GLY A 69 10.43 -12.47 -8.76
CA GLY A 69 10.33 -13.49 -9.81
C GLY A 69 9.26 -13.14 -10.85
N PRO A 70 8.93 -14.08 -11.73
CA PRO A 70 7.94 -13.85 -12.79
C PRO A 70 6.52 -13.70 -12.20
N ALA A 71 5.69 -12.91 -12.89
CA ALA A 71 4.26 -12.77 -12.58
C ALA A 71 3.51 -14.01 -13.09
N ASP A 72 3.56 -15.09 -12.33
CA ASP A 72 2.97 -16.39 -12.68
C ASP A 72 1.80 -16.71 -11.75
N ALA A 73 0.61 -16.83 -12.33
CA ALA A 73 -0.63 -17.06 -11.58
C ALA A 73 -0.66 -18.44 -10.89
N GLU A 74 -0.10 -19.47 -11.52
CA GLU A 74 -0.04 -20.82 -10.95
C GLU A 74 0.94 -20.87 -9.78
N ALA A 75 2.13 -20.27 -9.95
CA ALA A 75 3.11 -20.15 -8.88
C ALA A 75 2.57 -19.36 -7.68
N LEU A 76 1.82 -18.28 -7.92
CA LEU A 76 1.16 -17.53 -6.85
C LEU A 76 0.06 -18.37 -6.18
N ALA A 77 -0.74 -19.10 -6.95
CA ALA A 77 -1.78 -19.98 -6.39
C ALA A 77 -1.19 -21.07 -5.49
N LEU A 78 -0.11 -21.71 -5.92
CA LEU A 78 0.61 -22.72 -5.12
C LEU A 78 1.16 -22.08 -3.82
N ALA A 79 1.76 -20.89 -3.92
CA ALA A 79 2.28 -20.15 -2.78
C ALA A 79 1.16 -19.86 -1.76
N VAL A 80 0.04 -19.27 -2.21
CA VAL A 80 -1.08 -18.93 -1.30
C VAL A 80 -1.71 -20.18 -0.69
N ARG A 81 -1.89 -21.26 -1.46
CA ARG A 81 -2.41 -22.54 -0.92
C ARG A 81 -1.49 -23.13 0.16
N SER A 82 -0.17 -23.04 -0.02
CA SER A 82 0.76 -23.51 1.00
C SER A 82 0.70 -22.71 2.30
N LEU A 83 0.30 -21.44 2.25
CA LEU A 83 0.06 -20.64 3.47
C LEU A 83 -1.19 -21.09 4.22
N CYS A 84 -2.22 -21.56 3.51
CA CYS A 84 -3.51 -21.96 4.12
C CYS A 84 -3.37 -23.12 5.10
N ILE A 85 -2.35 -23.98 4.93
CA ILE A 85 -2.15 -25.19 5.75
C ILE A 85 -1.18 -24.95 6.92
N ILE A 86 -0.56 -23.76 7.00
CA ILE A 86 0.31 -23.43 8.13
C ILE A 86 -0.56 -23.20 9.37
N GLU A 87 -0.30 -23.99 10.43
CA GLU A 87 -1.00 -23.86 11.69
C GLU A 87 -0.56 -22.60 12.45
N ALA A 88 -1.53 -21.90 13.04
CA ALA A 88 -1.29 -20.77 13.94
C ALA A 88 -2.44 -20.68 14.96
N ASP A 89 -2.10 -20.37 16.22
CA ASP A 89 -3.10 -20.25 17.30
C ASP A 89 -3.83 -18.90 17.25
N ASP A 90 -4.55 -18.66 16.16
CA ASP A 90 -5.27 -17.43 15.89
C ASP A 90 -6.76 -17.64 15.57
N GLY A 91 -7.18 -18.91 15.50
CA GLY A 91 -8.55 -19.33 15.22
C GLY A 91 -8.99 -19.16 13.77
N MET A 92 -8.10 -18.70 12.86
CA MET A 92 -8.39 -18.58 11.43
C MET A 92 -8.22 -19.90 10.70
N VAL A 93 -9.20 -20.24 9.88
CA VAL A 93 -9.14 -21.37 8.94
C VAL A 93 -9.38 -20.82 7.53
N TYR A 94 -8.47 -21.09 6.60
CA TYR A 94 -8.61 -20.69 5.20
C TYR A 94 -9.09 -21.86 4.35
N ASP A 95 -9.87 -21.55 3.31
CA ASP A 95 -10.37 -22.54 2.35
C ASP A 95 -9.56 -22.46 1.04
N PRO A 96 -8.55 -23.34 0.83
CA PRO A 96 -7.72 -23.35 -0.37
C PRO A 96 -8.51 -23.57 -1.68
N ALA A 97 -9.70 -24.21 -1.60
CA ALA A 97 -10.54 -24.44 -2.77
C ALA A 97 -11.27 -23.16 -3.23
N SER A 98 -11.42 -22.19 -2.35
CA SER A 98 -12.01 -20.88 -2.68
C SER A 98 -11.05 -19.93 -3.39
N LEU A 99 -9.75 -20.28 -3.44
CA LEU A 99 -8.73 -19.41 -4.01
C LEU A 99 -8.98 -19.11 -5.49
N ARG A 100 -8.99 -17.82 -5.81
CA ARG A 100 -9.04 -17.30 -7.18
C ARG A 100 -7.85 -16.39 -7.42
N ILE A 101 -7.22 -16.52 -8.59
CA ILE A 101 -6.15 -15.63 -9.05
C ILE A 101 -6.64 -14.93 -10.30
N GLU A 102 -6.55 -13.62 -10.30
CA GLU A 102 -6.95 -12.77 -11.42
C GLU A 102 -5.83 -11.79 -11.75
N ALA A 103 -5.65 -11.50 -13.05
CA ALA A 103 -4.73 -10.45 -13.46
C ALA A 103 -5.31 -9.07 -13.09
N ILE A 104 -4.52 -8.26 -12.42
CA ILE A 104 -4.85 -6.85 -12.21
C ILE A 104 -4.38 -6.09 -13.45
N ARG A 105 -5.31 -5.43 -14.14
CA ARG A 105 -4.95 -4.48 -15.19
C ARG A 105 -4.31 -3.27 -14.53
N ALA A 106 -3.01 -3.09 -14.72
CA ALA A 106 -2.36 -1.87 -14.32
C ALA A 106 -2.83 -0.73 -15.23
N GLU A 107 -3.16 0.41 -14.63
CA GLU A 107 -3.37 1.67 -15.37
C GLU A 107 -2.06 2.17 -16.01
N ALA A 108 -0.93 1.58 -15.65
CA ALA A 108 0.41 1.77 -16.20
C ALA A 108 1.09 0.40 -16.38
N ASN A 109 2.01 0.28 -17.32
CA ASN A 109 2.69 -0.87 -17.92
C ASN A 109 3.13 -2.09 -17.04
N TYR A 110 2.69 -2.20 -15.79
CA TYR A 110 3.05 -3.29 -14.88
C TYR A 110 1.81 -4.07 -14.44
N GLY A 111 1.69 -5.29 -14.93
CA GLY A 111 0.64 -6.22 -14.51
C GLY A 111 0.91 -6.74 -13.10
N GLY A 112 -0.16 -6.90 -12.33
CA GLY A 112 -0.15 -7.56 -11.04
C GLY A 112 -1.10 -8.75 -11.03
N LEU A 113 -1.08 -9.51 -9.95
CA LEU A 113 -1.99 -10.62 -9.71
C LEU A 113 -2.76 -10.36 -8.43
N ARG A 114 -4.06 -10.56 -8.46
CA ARG A 114 -4.95 -10.53 -7.30
C ARG A 114 -5.26 -11.94 -6.87
N ALA A 115 -4.97 -12.26 -5.62
CA ALA A 115 -5.42 -13.48 -4.98
C ALA A 115 -6.58 -13.16 -4.04
N THR A 116 -7.72 -13.81 -4.24
CA THR A 116 -8.87 -13.72 -3.34
C THR A 116 -9.11 -15.08 -2.71
N LEU A 117 -9.22 -15.12 -1.38
CA LEU A 117 -9.29 -16.34 -0.59
C LEU A 117 -10.38 -16.21 0.48
N GLY A 118 -11.22 -17.22 0.63
CA GLY A 118 -12.16 -17.33 1.72
C GLY A 118 -11.53 -17.85 3.01
N GLY A 119 -11.98 -17.33 4.13
CA GLY A 119 -11.57 -17.80 5.45
C GLY A 119 -12.71 -17.76 6.45
N THR A 120 -12.50 -18.39 7.60
CA THR A 120 -13.46 -18.41 8.71
C THR A 120 -12.80 -18.19 10.05
N LEU A 121 -13.47 -17.47 10.93
CA LEU A 121 -13.17 -17.35 12.35
C LEU A 121 -14.35 -17.95 13.16
N GLY A 122 -14.26 -19.21 13.51
CA GLY A 122 -15.39 -19.99 13.99
C GLY A 122 -16.50 -20.09 12.91
N ARG A 123 -17.69 -19.51 13.18
CA ARG A 123 -18.80 -19.48 12.20
C ARG A 123 -18.82 -18.21 11.32
N ALA A 124 -17.97 -17.24 11.58
CA ALA A 124 -17.94 -15.99 10.81
C ALA A 124 -17.04 -16.16 9.58
N ARG A 125 -17.57 -15.82 8.39
CA ARG A 125 -16.83 -15.88 7.12
C ARG A 125 -16.17 -14.55 6.84
N CYS A 126 -14.96 -14.60 6.25
CA CYS A 126 -14.24 -13.45 5.75
C CYS A 126 -13.70 -13.70 4.35
N ALA A 127 -13.39 -12.62 3.65
CA ALA A 127 -12.65 -12.63 2.40
C ALA A 127 -11.30 -11.95 2.62
N VAL A 128 -10.23 -12.61 2.17
CA VAL A 128 -8.87 -12.07 2.16
C VAL A 128 -8.49 -11.75 0.73
N GLN A 129 -7.91 -10.59 0.51
CA GLN A 129 -7.40 -10.16 -0.78
C GLN A 129 -5.93 -9.77 -0.66
N LEU A 130 -5.11 -10.36 -1.53
CA LEU A 130 -3.71 -10.00 -1.71
C LEU A 130 -3.53 -9.48 -3.13
N ASP A 131 -2.99 -8.29 -3.28
CA ASP A 131 -2.62 -7.69 -4.56
C ASP A 131 -1.10 -7.74 -4.69
N VAL A 132 -0.60 -8.52 -5.64
CA VAL A 132 0.84 -8.76 -5.82
C VAL A 132 1.32 -8.09 -7.09
N GLY A 133 2.12 -7.04 -6.95
CA GLY A 133 2.86 -6.43 -8.06
C GLY A 133 4.20 -7.14 -8.26
N PHE A 134 4.78 -7.04 -9.45
CA PHE A 134 6.07 -7.63 -9.78
C PHE A 134 6.95 -6.61 -10.50
N GLY A 135 8.25 -6.70 -10.26
CA GLY A 135 9.23 -5.96 -11.00
C GLY A 135 9.55 -4.56 -10.51
N ASP A 136 8.86 -4.01 -9.52
CA ASP A 136 9.23 -2.73 -8.91
C ASP A 136 10.59 -2.81 -8.19
N VAL A 137 11.25 -1.67 -8.05
CA VAL A 137 12.50 -1.50 -7.30
C VAL A 137 12.17 -0.92 -5.91
N VAL A 138 12.90 -1.36 -4.90
CA VAL A 138 12.77 -0.85 -3.53
C VAL A 138 14.01 -0.06 -3.16
N THR A 139 13.88 1.24 -2.93
CA THR A 139 14.98 2.15 -2.59
C THR A 139 14.54 3.10 -1.47
N PRO A 140 15.25 3.15 -0.33
CA PRO A 140 16.31 2.24 0.09
C PRO A 140 15.83 0.79 0.22
N ALA A 141 16.72 -0.14 0.57
CA ALA A 141 16.35 -1.56 0.69
C ALA A 141 15.23 -1.78 1.70
N ALA A 142 14.35 -2.76 1.42
CA ALA A 142 13.30 -3.18 2.34
C ALA A 142 13.89 -3.65 3.68
N THR A 143 13.25 -3.30 4.77
CA THR A 143 13.66 -3.68 6.13
C THR A 143 12.68 -4.67 6.74
N GLU A 144 13.19 -5.63 7.51
CA GLU A 144 12.35 -6.52 8.29
C GLU A 144 11.75 -5.76 9.47
N THR A 145 10.44 -5.81 9.60
CA THR A 145 9.71 -5.07 10.61
C THR A 145 8.59 -5.91 11.20
N GLU A 146 8.32 -5.69 12.48
CA GLU A 146 7.23 -6.33 13.21
C GLU A 146 5.96 -5.49 13.05
N LEU A 147 4.92 -6.11 12.49
CA LEU A 147 3.59 -5.51 12.37
C LEU A 147 2.79 -5.81 13.65
N PRO A 148 2.25 -4.79 14.31
CA PRO A 148 1.47 -4.99 15.52
C PRO A 148 0.18 -5.77 15.21
N PRO A 149 -0.16 -6.79 16.01
CA PRO A 149 -1.38 -7.55 15.79
C PRO A 149 -2.63 -6.75 16.17
N LEU A 150 -3.73 -6.97 15.47
CA LEU A 150 -5.04 -6.38 15.78
C LEU A 150 -5.55 -6.76 17.18
N LEU A 151 -5.30 -7.98 17.60
CA LEU A 151 -5.67 -8.48 18.92
C LEU A 151 -4.42 -8.67 19.77
N SER A 152 -4.42 -8.11 20.97
CA SER A 152 -3.32 -8.32 21.94
C SER A 152 -3.13 -9.80 22.29
N GLY A 153 -1.92 -10.21 22.60
CA GLY A 153 -1.61 -11.58 23.05
C GLY A 153 -1.70 -12.64 21.96
N ILE A 154 -1.68 -12.28 20.69
CA ILE A 154 -1.41 -13.18 19.57
C ILE A 154 -0.05 -12.84 18.96
N ALA A 155 0.54 -13.81 18.26
CA ALA A 155 1.84 -13.62 17.65
C ALA A 155 1.85 -12.49 16.63
N ALA A 156 2.84 -11.62 16.73
CA ALA A 156 3.08 -10.55 15.76
C ALA A 156 3.60 -11.11 14.43
N THR A 157 3.45 -10.33 13.37
CA THR A 157 3.87 -10.69 12.02
C THR A 157 5.18 -9.99 11.69
N ARG A 158 6.21 -10.73 11.28
CA ARG A 158 7.50 -10.18 10.84
C ARG A 158 7.67 -10.35 9.35
N LEU A 159 7.72 -9.24 8.62
CA LEU A 159 7.90 -9.23 7.16
C LEU A 159 8.85 -8.10 6.76
N ARG A 160 9.44 -8.24 5.58
CA ARG A 160 10.10 -7.14 4.91
C ARG A 160 9.03 -6.15 4.43
N VAL A 161 9.27 -4.87 4.63
CA VAL A 161 8.32 -3.80 4.30
C VAL A 161 9.00 -2.73 3.45
N TYR A 162 8.21 -2.03 2.64
CA TYR A 162 8.68 -0.86 1.91
C TYR A 162 9.10 0.25 2.88
N PRO A 163 10.20 0.95 2.57
CA PRO A 163 10.49 2.23 3.19
C PRO A 163 9.52 3.31 2.70
N ARG A 164 9.35 4.37 3.48
CA ARG A 164 8.48 5.51 3.15
C ARG A 164 8.83 6.14 1.81
N GLU A 165 10.11 6.25 1.53
CA GLU A 165 10.67 6.84 0.31
C GLU A 165 10.18 6.11 -0.95
N THR A 166 10.18 4.77 -0.94
CA THR A 166 9.63 3.98 -2.06
C THR A 166 8.13 4.19 -2.21
N VAL A 167 7.37 4.27 -1.09
CA VAL A 167 5.92 4.53 -1.15
C VAL A 167 5.64 5.91 -1.76
N VAL A 168 6.40 6.93 -1.38
CA VAL A 168 6.26 8.28 -1.97
C VAL A 168 6.61 8.25 -3.46
N ALA A 169 7.71 7.59 -3.83
CA ALA A 169 8.16 7.52 -5.21
C ALA A 169 7.13 6.84 -6.13
N GLU A 170 6.53 5.72 -5.70
CA GLU A 170 5.48 5.02 -6.48
C GLU A 170 4.20 5.85 -6.63
N LYS A 171 3.80 6.59 -5.58
CA LYS A 171 2.63 7.47 -5.63
C LYS A 171 2.86 8.69 -6.51
N LEU A 172 4.06 9.27 -6.45
CA LEU A 172 4.44 10.39 -7.30
C LEU A 172 4.52 9.97 -8.78
N ASP A 173 5.08 8.81 -9.08
CA ASP A 173 5.08 8.24 -10.42
C ASP A 173 3.64 8.09 -10.96
N ALA A 174 2.74 7.53 -10.16
CA ALA A 174 1.33 7.43 -10.54
C ALA A 174 0.67 8.80 -10.78
N MET A 175 1.01 9.84 -10.02
CA MET A 175 0.53 11.21 -10.26
C MET A 175 1.04 11.78 -11.58
N VAL A 176 2.29 11.49 -11.94
CA VAL A 176 2.87 11.92 -13.22
C VAL A 176 2.19 11.22 -14.39
N VAL A 177 2.08 9.89 -14.31
CA VAL A 177 1.52 9.07 -15.40
C VAL A 177 0.03 9.37 -15.63
N LEU A 178 -0.74 9.51 -14.56
CA LEU A 178 -2.19 9.70 -14.65
C LEU A 178 -2.60 11.16 -14.89
N ALA A 179 -1.76 12.11 -14.56
CA ALA A 179 -2.00 13.55 -14.78
C ALA A 179 -3.43 13.98 -14.37
N LEU A 180 -4.19 14.66 -15.22
CA LEU A 180 -5.61 15.01 -14.96
C LEU A 180 -6.54 13.79 -14.92
N GLY A 181 -6.16 12.64 -15.48
CA GLY A 181 -6.91 11.39 -15.34
C GLY A 181 -6.86 10.79 -13.92
N ASN A 182 -5.99 11.30 -13.05
CA ASN A 182 -5.79 10.76 -11.71
C ASN A 182 -7.03 10.94 -10.83
N SER A 183 -7.68 9.82 -10.47
CA SER A 183 -8.79 9.77 -9.51
C SER A 183 -8.36 9.21 -8.13
N ARG A 184 -7.07 8.96 -7.94
CA ARG A 184 -6.52 8.30 -6.75
C ARG A 184 -6.31 9.28 -5.59
N MET A 185 -7.40 9.85 -5.09
CA MET A 185 -7.37 10.83 -3.97
C MET A 185 -6.70 10.26 -2.71
N LYS A 186 -6.72 8.94 -2.54
CA LYS A 186 -5.99 8.26 -1.49
C LYS A 186 -4.48 8.54 -1.50
N ASP A 187 -3.88 8.73 -2.69
CA ASP A 187 -2.44 8.97 -2.78
C ASP A 187 -2.06 10.38 -2.29
N TYR A 188 -2.89 11.39 -2.54
CA TYR A 188 -2.72 12.74 -1.98
C TYR A 188 -2.83 12.73 -0.45
N TYR A 189 -3.84 12.03 0.08
CA TYR A 189 -4.03 11.89 1.53
C TYR A 189 -2.84 11.19 2.20
N ASP A 190 -2.39 10.09 1.61
CA ASP A 190 -1.26 9.31 2.11
C ASP A 190 0.05 10.13 2.09
N LEU A 191 0.32 10.84 0.99
CA LEU A 191 1.51 11.69 0.85
C LEU A 191 1.52 12.86 1.83
N ASP A 192 0.37 13.52 2.03
CA ASP A 192 0.28 14.61 3.01
C ASP A 192 0.53 14.12 4.44
N ALA A 193 0.04 12.92 4.78
CA ALA A 193 0.31 12.32 6.08
C ALA A 193 1.81 12.03 6.26
N LEU A 194 2.48 11.45 5.26
CA LEU A 194 3.92 11.16 5.30
C LEU A 194 4.75 12.46 5.37
N ARG A 195 4.38 13.50 4.62
CA ARG A 195 5.01 14.80 4.68
C ARG A 195 4.93 15.39 6.11
N ARG A 196 3.74 15.37 6.71
CA ARG A 196 3.50 15.91 8.08
C ARG A 196 4.22 15.11 9.16
N GLU A 197 4.44 13.81 8.97
CA GLU A 197 5.23 12.98 9.89
C GLU A 197 6.70 13.45 9.96
N GLY A 198 7.25 13.94 8.84
CA GLY A 198 8.59 14.53 8.78
C GLY A 198 9.75 13.53 8.96
N ARG A 199 9.50 12.23 8.78
CA ARG A 199 10.50 11.16 8.98
C ARG A 199 11.11 10.62 7.69
N ILE A 200 11.06 11.38 6.61
CA ILE A 200 11.60 10.98 5.31
C ILE A 200 12.90 11.72 5.06
N ASP A 201 13.94 10.98 4.81
CA ASP A 201 15.24 11.53 4.40
C ASP A 201 15.14 12.01 2.94
N ARG A 202 15.53 13.26 2.71
CA ARG A 202 15.42 13.91 1.40
C ARG A 202 16.30 13.27 0.33
N ASP A 203 17.52 12.89 0.70
CA ASP A 203 18.47 12.31 -0.25
C ASP A 203 18.06 10.91 -0.65
N LEU A 204 17.60 10.11 0.32
CA LEU A 204 17.02 8.79 0.08
C LEU A 204 15.73 8.89 -0.76
N LEU A 205 14.88 9.88 -0.51
CA LEU A 205 13.68 10.10 -1.30
C LEU A 205 14.01 10.45 -2.76
N ALA A 206 15.00 11.34 -2.99
CA ALA A 206 15.43 11.68 -4.34
C ALA A 206 15.99 10.45 -5.08
N ALA A 207 16.74 9.60 -4.39
CA ALA A 207 17.28 8.35 -4.94
C ALA A 207 16.14 7.36 -5.25
N ALA A 208 15.13 7.25 -4.38
CA ALA A 208 13.96 6.39 -4.58
C ALA A 208 13.13 6.84 -5.79
N ILE A 209 12.89 8.15 -5.94
CA ILE A 209 12.19 8.71 -7.10
C ILE A 209 12.97 8.40 -8.39
N ALA A 210 14.26 8.70 -8.44
CA ALA A 210 15.08 8.43 -9.62
C ALA A 210 15.07 6.94 -10.01
N ALA A 211 15.19 6.04 -9.02
CA ALA A 211 15.17 4.60 -9.25
C ALA A 211 13.80 4.08 -9.71
N THR A 212 12.71 4.54 -9.09
CA THR A 212 11.34 4.15 -9.45
C THR A 212 10.98 4.60 -10.87
N PHE A 213 11.25 5.86 -11.21
CA PHE A 213 10.95 6.42 -12.52
C PHE A 213 11.78 5.73 -13.62
N ALA A 214 13.07 5.52 -13.40
CA ALA A 214 13.91 4.76 -14.32
C ALA A 214 13.41 3.33 -14.52
N ARG A 215 13.05 2.65 -13.42
CA ARG A 215 12.53 1.27 -13.49
C ARG A 215 11.22 1.18 -14.25
N ARG A 216 10.32 2.16 -14.08
CA ARG A 216 9.01 2.20 -14.73
C ARG A 216 9.04 2.81 -16.13
N GLY A 217 10.19 3.33 -16.57
CA GLY A 217 10.32 4.03 -17.84
C GLY A 217 9.53 5.35 -17.92
N THR A 218 9.17 5.91 -16.75
CA THR A 218 8.48 7.20 -16.67
C THR A 218 9.52 8.32 -16.71
N PRO A 219 9.44 9.29 -17.66
CA PRO A 219 10.33 10.44 -17.64
C PRO A 219 10.15 11.28 -16.37
N LEU A 220 11.26 11.69 -15.75
CA LEU A 220 11.20 12.67 -14.65
C LEU A 220 10.69 14.00 -15.19
N PRO A 221 9.64 14.60 -14.58
CA PRO A 221 9.07 15.86 -15.07
C PRO A 221 10.08 17.00 -14.92
N THR A 222 10.14 17.91 -15.89
CA THR A 222 11.07 19.07 -15.90
C THR A 222 10.64 20.16 -14.91
N GLY A 223 9.34 20.19 -14.55
CA GLY A 223 8.74 21.09 -13.55
C GLY A 223 7.89 20.31 -12.56
N LEU A 224 6.91 20.97 -11.97
CA LEU A 224 5.89 20.31 -11.16
C LEU A 224 5.00 19.43 -12.06
N PRO A 225 4.73 18.17 -11.67
CA PRO A 225 3.77 17.35 -12.38
C PRO A 225 2.36 17.96 -12.28
N LEU A 226 1.55 17.77 -13.32
CA LEU A 226 0.21 18.36 -13.42
C LEU A 226 -0.66 18.10 -12.18
N GLY A 227 -0.57 16.90 -11.60
CA GLY A 227 -1.25 16.55 -10.34
C GLY A 227 -0.86 17.39 -9.12
N LEU A 228 0.19 18.23 -9.23
CA LEU A 228 0.65 19.13 -8.16
C LEU A 228 0.56 20.61 -8.56
N THR A 229 -0.28 20.96 -9.54
CA THR A 229 -0.46 22.33 -10.05
C THR A 229 -1.81 22.93 -9.66
N GLU A 230 -1.93 24.25 -9.86
CA GLU A 230 -3.18 24.98 -9.69
C GLU A 230 -4.27 24.48 -10.66
N GLU A 231 -3.90 24.06 -11.87
CA GLU A 231 -4.84 23.48 -12.84
C GLU A 231 -5.56 22.25 -12.27
N PHE A 232 -4.84 21.37 -11.55
CA PHE A 232 -5.44 20.19 -10.92
C PHE A 232 -6.44 20.55 -9.81
N VAL A 233 -6.13 21.51 -8.96
CA VAL A 233 -6.99 21.87 -7.81
C VAL A 233 -8.17 22.76 -8.20
N THR A 234 -8.10 23.47 -9.33
CA THR A 234 -9.22 24.27 -9.84
C THR A 234 -10.24 23.43 -10.59
N ASP A 235 -9.87 22.23 -11.02
CA ASP A 235 -10.79 21.28 -11.66
C ASP A 235 -11.90 20.86 -10.69
N SER A 236 -13.15 21.12 -11.07
CA SER A 236 -14.32 20.82 -10.24
C SER A 236 -14.50 19.32 -9.98
N VAL A 237 -14.09 18.46 -10.92
CA VAL A 237 -14.17 16.99 -10.78
C VAL A 237 -13.18 16.53 -9.71
N LYS A 238 -11.96 17.09 -9.67
CA LYS A 238 -10.93 16.74 -8.66
C LYS A 238 -11.38 17.14 -7.26
N ARG A 239 -11.94 18.34 -7.10
CA ARG A 239 -12.52 18.78 -5.82
C ARG A 239 -13.66 17.88 -5.36
N ALA A 240 -14.57 17.51 -6.28
CA ALA A 240 -15.66 16.60 -5.97
C ALA A 240 -15.14 15.19 -5.58
N GLN A 241 -14.13 14.67 -6.28
CA GLN A 241 -13.49 13.39 -5.96
C GLN A 241 -12.82 13.42 -4.58
N TRP A 242 -12.13 14.51 -4.24
CA TRP A 242 -11.53 14.70 -2.92
C TRP A 242 -12.57 14.73 -1.81
N SER A 243 -13.60 15.57 -1.92
CA SER A 243 -14.69 15.64 -0.94
C SER A 243 -15.39 14.29 -0.76
N ALA A 244 -15.67 13.59 -1.87
CA ALA A 244 -16.27 12.26 -1.81
C ALA A 244 -15.36 11.24 -1.12
N PHE A 245 -14.05 11.26 -1.38
CA PHE A 245 -13.08 10.37 -0.73
C PHE A 245 -12.99 10.64 0.78
N VAL A 246 -12.83 11.88 1.18
CA VAL A 246 -12.74 12.29 2.59
C VAL A 246 -14.03 11.96 3.34
N GLY A 247 -15.19 12.33 2.78
CA GLY A 247 -16.49 12.10 3.39
C GLY A 247 -16.85 10.61 3.51
N LYS A 248 -16.64 9.82 2.44
CA LYS A 248 -16.90 8.36 2.45
C LYS A 248 -16.10 7.63 3.51
N ASN A 249 -14.86 8.02 3.73
CA ASN A 249 -13.97 7.37 4.66
C ASN A 249 -13.96 8.05 6.06
N ARG A 250 -14.76 9.11 6.25
CA ARG A 250 -14.84 9.90 7.49
C ARG A 250 -13.47 10.38 7.98
N LEU A 251 -12.64 10.84 7.03
CA LEU A 251 -11.29 11.29 7.31
C LEU A 251 -11.27 12.74 7.72
N GLN A 252 -10.25 13.12 8.48
CA GLN A 252 -9.89 14.51 8.71
C GLN A 252 -8.77 14.89 7.76
N ALA A 253 -9.03 15.81 6.86
CA ALA A 253 -8.07 16.29 5.87
C ALA A 253 -8.25 17.79 5.62
N ALA A 254 -7.18 18.45 5.21
CA ALA A 254 -7.27 19.80 4.67
C ALA A 254 -7.96 19.78 3.30
N GLU A 255 -8.37 20.94 2.79
CA GLU A 255 -8.89 21.08 1.45
C GLU A 255 -7.84 20.70 0.42
N LEU A 256 -8.29 20.26 -0.78
CA LEU A 256 -7.40 19.71 -1.82
C LEU A 256 -6.31 20.70 -2.25
N ASP A 257 -6.66 21.98 -2.38
CA ASP A 257 -5.73 23.06 -2.76
C ASP A 257 -4.58 23.18 -1.77
N ARG A 258 -4.88 23.14 -0.48
CA ARG A 258 -3.87 23.18 0.58
C ARG A 258 -2.97 21.95 0.54
N VAL A 259 -3.55 20.75 0.39
CA VAL A 259 -2.79 19.49 0.31
C VAL A 259 -1.85 19.51 -0.89
N VAL A 260 -2.35 19.90 -2.06
CA VAL A 260 -1.54 19.94 -3.29
C VAL A 260 -0.45 20.99 -3.19
N HIS A 261 -0.73 22.18 -2.66
CA HIS A 261 0.27 23.23 -2.42
C HIS A 261 1.41 22.73 -1.54
N ASP A 262 1.08 22.16 -0.38
CA ASP A 262 2.07 21.65 0.57
C ASP A 262 2.90 20.50 -0.01
N LEU A 263 2.28 19.62 -0.80
CA LEU A 263 2.99 18.56 -1.52
C LEU A 263 3.90 19.11 -2.61
N ALA A 264 3.48 20.14 -3.33
CA ALA A 264 4.30 20.80 -4.36
C ALA A 264 5.54 21.43 -3.73
N GLU A 265 5.41 22.19 -2.64
CA GLU A 265 6.54 22.77 -1.92
C GLU A 265 7.52 21.70 -1.41
N TRP A 266 7.00 20.60 -0.89
CA TRP A 266 7.82 19.52 -0.38
C TRP A 266 8.57 18.77 -1.48
N LEU A 267 7.88 18.43 -2.59
CA LEU A 267 8.42 17.52 -3.62
C LEU A 267 9.22 18.25 -4.71
N ALA A 268 8.99 19.54 -4.95
CA ALA A 268 9.71 20.28 -6.00
C ALA A 268 11.24 20.21 -5.86
N PRO A 269 11.83 20.50 -4.69
CA PRO A 269 13.28 20.42 -4.52
C PRO A 269 13.82 18.99 -4.56
N VAL A 270 12.99 17.99 -4.21
CA VAL A 270 13.36 16.57 -4.27
C VAL A 270 13.38 16.09 -5.73
N LEU A 271 12.39 16.50 -6.53
CA LEU A 271 12.36 16.21 -7.97
C LEU A 271 13.56 16.79 -8.69
N GLU A 272 13.99 18.01 -8.35
CA GLU A 272 15.19 18.60 -8.92
C GLU A 272 16.45 17.78 -8.59
N GLN A 273 16.55 17.32 -7.35
CA GLN A 273 17.65 16.46 -6.93
C GLN A 273 17.59 15.09 -7.62
N ALA A 274 16.42 14.49 -7.77
CA ALA A 274 16.24 13.22 -8.47
C ALA A 274 16.69 13.32 -9.95
N ARG A 275 16.38 14.44 -10.63
CA ARG A 275 16.86 14.70 -12.00
C ARG A 275 18.40 14.77 -12.08
N ARG A 276 19.04 15.45 -11.13
CA ARG A 276 20.52 15.50 -11.07
C ARG A 276 21.13 14.11 -10.89
N LEU A 277 20.52 13.28 -10.02
CA LEU A 277 20.96 11.90 -9.81
C LEU A 277 20.75 11.02 -11.05
N ALA A 278 19.66 11.21 -11.77
CA ALA A 278 19.40 10.49 -13.02
C ALA A 278 20.40 10.89 -14.11
N ALA A 279 20.62 12.19 -14.30
CA ALA A 279 21.59 12.70 -15.29
C ALA A 279 23.03 12.26 -15.02
N ALA A 280 23.40 12.04 -13.75
CA ALA A 280 24.75 11.55 -13.40
C ALA A 280 24.94 10.03 -13.65
N ARG A 281 23.85 9.29 -13.92
CA ARG A 281 23.87 7.85 -14.22
C ARG A 281 23.84 7.52 -15.71
N ASP A 282 23.48 8.49 -16.56
CA ASP A 282 23.53 8.42 -18.02
C ASP A 282 24.76 9.21 -18.50
N PRO A 283 25.92 8.55 -18.68
CA PRO A 283 27.12 9.20 -19.19
C PRO A 283 27.09 9.48 -20.70
#